data_5f6310c02eb3508ddc5fef64ada7f16c
#
_entry.id   5f6310c02eb3508ddc5fef64ada7f16c
#
_cell.length_a   1.000
_cell.length_b   1.000
_cell.length_c   1.000
_cell.angle_alpha   90.00
_cell.angle_beta   90.00
_cell.angle_gamma   90.00
#
_symmetry.space_group_name_H-M   'P 1'
#
loop_
_entity.id
_entity.type
_entity.pdbx_description
1 polymer ?
#
loop_
_entity_poly.entity_id
_entity_poly.type
_entity_poly.pdbx_seq_one_letter_code
_entity_poly.pdbx_strand_id
1 'polypeptide(L)'
;FFLFVAFTSYLFTWAEDQDKVRSYGIGILKPNKLEIANLLGSFGAYISHLFFYEGFGIASYLFCSFFFVSGANLLFSRQIFSISRNLKYLFTGIIVLSVAFAFILSGSGFSWGGELGNAMSQWLTGFIGKLGTSMLIIVALLSYIIWRFNPVFNVPKMPDMKKLLPVKKTGEELEENESTEGALLVIDPSVKKGKKNQLKDTGVMIPLTTEPEPEENILTLVEKVVVPDP
;
A
#
# COMPACT_ATOMS: atom_id res chain seq x y z
N PHE A 1 16.85 7.88 12.65
CA PHE A 1 18.04 8.59 12.10
C PHE A 1 19.21 7.62 11.89
N PHE A 2 19.54 6.80 12.90
CA PHE A 2 20.62 5.80 12.82
C PHE A 2 20.54 4.94 11.54
N LEU A 3 19.40 4.30 11.27
CA LEU A 3 19.22 3.46 10.08
C LEU A 3 19.41 4.23 8.77
N PHE A 4 18.96 5.47 8.71
CA PHE A 4 19.15 6.29 7.51
C PHE A 4 20.63 6.53 7.21
N VAL A 5 21.42 6.89 8.24
CA VAL A 5 22.86 7.09 8.09
C VAL A 5 23.58 5.78 7.77
N ALA A 6 23.23 4.67 8.45
CA ALA A 6 23.80 3.35 8.18
C ALA A 6 23.57 2.92 6.72
N PHE A 7 22.33 3.04 6.26
CA PHE A 7 21.92 2.66 4.92
C PHE A 7 22.57 3.54 3.84
N THR A 8 22.62 4.85 4.09
CA THR A 8 23.26 5.78 3.15
C THR A 8 24.76 5.50 3.06
N SER A 9 25.43 5.28 4.19
CA SER A 9 26.84 4.90 4.20
C SER A 9 27.07 3.59 3.44
N TYR A 10 26.21 2.59 3.66
CA TYR A 10 26.33 1.27 3.03
C TYR A 10 26.23 1.33 1.49
N LEU A 11 25.45 2.24 0.92
CA LEU A 11 25.38 2.42 -0.52
C LEU A 11 26.75 2.74 -1.16
N PHE A 12 27.63 3.36 -0.40
CA PHE A 12 28.98 3.72 -0.88
C PHE A 12 30.06 2.74 -0.42
N THR A 13 29.83 2.02 0.68
CA THR A 13 30.86 1.15 1.31
C THR A 13 30.56 -0.34 1.16
N TRP A 14 29.46 -0.72 0.49
CA TRP A 14 29.02 -2.11 0.39
C TRP A 14 30.10 -3.05 -0.18
N ALA A 15 30.84 -2.61 -1.19
CA ALA A 15 31.87 -3.42 -1.86
C ALA A 15 33.02 -3.78 -0.91
N GLU A 16 33.36 -2.90 0.04
CA GLU A 16 34.44 -3.11 1.00
C GLU A 16 34.00 -3.91 2.23
N ASP A 17 32.74 -3.74 2.63
CA ASP A 17 32.22 -4.31 3.88
C ASP A 17 31.49 -5.63 3.69
N GLN A 18 30.95 -5.91 2.49
CA GLN A 18 30.10 -7.07 2.22
C GLN A 18 30.80 -8.39 2.55
N ASP A 19 32.03 -8.57 2.09
CA ASP A 19 32.76 -9.83 2.31
C ASP A 19 33.09 -10.02 3.80
N LYS A 20 33.41 -8.94 4.50
CA LYS A 20 33.66 -8.97 5.94
C LYS A 20 32.39 -9.32 6.72
N VAL A 21 31.27 -8.67 6.41
CA VAL A 21 29.99 -8.96 7.07
C VAL A 21 29.55 -10.39 6.79
N ARG A 22 29.68 -10.86 5.55
CA ARG A 22 29.31 -12.22 5.16
C ARG A 22 30.16 -13.29 5.82
N SER A 23 31.48 -13.05 5.94
CA SER A 23 32.42 -14.03 6.52
C SER A 23 32.27 -14.14 8.04
N TYR A 24 32.06 -13.01 8.73
CA TYR A 24 31.97 -12.99 10.19
C TYR A 24 30.53 -13.06 10.71
N GLY A 25 29.52 -12.77 9.87
CA GLY A 25 28.12 -12.72 10.27
C GLY A 25 27.91 -11.87 11.51
N ILE A 26 27.13 -12.35 12.47
CA ILE A 26 26.90 -11.69 13.77
C ILE A 26 28.21 -11.52 14.59
N GLY A 27 29.22 -12.33 14.30
CA GLY A 27 30.53 -12.26 14.95
C GLY A 27 31.26 -10.95 14.73
N ILE A 28 30.89 -10.19 13.67
CA ILE A 28 31.46 -8.87 13.38
C ILE A 28 31.15 -7.84 14.48
N LEU A 29 30.14 -8.10 15.31
CA LEU A 29 29.75 -7.24 16.43
C LEU A 29 30.64 -7.42 17.67
N LYS A 30 31.45 -8.47 17.69
CA LYS A 30 32.45 -8.62 18.77
C LYS A 30 33.57 -7.60 18.60
N PRO A 31 34.16 -7.11 19.70
CA PRO A 31 35.32 -6.23 19.62
C PRO A 31 36.45 -6.92 18.86
N ASN A 32 36.68 -6.47 17.64
CA ASN A 32 37.74 -6.94 16.76
C ASN A 32 38.44 -5.74 16.11
N LYS A 33 39.64 -5.98 15.55
CA LYS A 33 40.38 -4.94 14.84
C LYS A 33 40.05 -4.84 13.36
N LEU A 34 38.84 -5.27 12.97
CA LEU A 34 38.38 -5.17 11.59
C LEU A 34 38.08 -3.71 11.24
N GLU A 35 38.72 -3.23 10.22
CA GLU A 35 38.40 -1.93 9.63
C GLU A 35 37.13 -2.06 8.80
N ILE A 36 36.08 -1.38 9.23
CA ILE A 36 34.78 -1.31 8.56
C ILE A 36 34.63 0.09 7.97
N ALA A 37 34.27 0.16 6.70
CA ALA A 37 34.15 1.42 5.96
C ALA A 37 32.82 2.14 6.26
N ASN A 38 31.80 1.43 6.76
CA ASN A 38 30.52 2.05 7.14
C ASN A 38 30.72 3.07 8.27
N LEU A 39 30.15 4.27 8.11
CA LEU A 39 30.25 5.39 9.08
C LEU A 39 29.80 5.02 10.50
N LEU A 40 28.92 4.05 10.64
CA LEU A 40 28.42 3.56 11.92
C LEU A 40 29.10 2.26 12.37
N GLY A 41 30.27 1.98 11.79
CA GLY A 41 31.11 0.84 12.11
C GLY A 41 30.46 -0.51 11.86
N SER A 42 30.89 -1.55 12.60
CA SER A 42 30.46 -2.93 12.42
C SER A 42 28.94 -3.10 12.56
N PHE A 43 28.31 -2.42 13.49
CA PHE A 43 26.86 -2.50 13.69
C PHE A 43 26.09 -1.89 12.51
N GLY A 44 26.55 -0.71 12.03
CA GLY A 44 25.97 -0.08 10.84
C GLY A 44 26.09 -0.95 9.59
N ALA A 45 27.29 -1.50 9.35
CA ALA A 45 27.54 -2.40 8.23
C ALA A 45 26.67 -3.67 8.31
N TYR A 46 26.60 -4.33 9.47
CA TYR A 46 25.82 -5.54 9.65
C TYR A 46 24.34 -5.33 9.44
N ILE A 47 23.74 -4.31 10.08
CA ILE A 47 22.32 -4.00 9.91
C ILE A 47 22.02 -3.61 8.47
N SER A 48 22.88 -2.79 7.85
CA SER A 48 22.68 -2.39 6.46
C SER A 48 22.79 -3.58 5.51
N HIS A 49 23.73 -4.47 5.70
CA HIS A 49 23.86 -5.69 4.91
C HIS A 49 22.61 -6.59 5.02
N LEU A 50 22.11 -6.78 6.24
CA LEU A 50 20.89 -7.56 6.49
C LEU A 50 19.68 -6.99 5.75
N PHE A 51 19.49 -5.67 5.79
CA PHE A 51 18.33 -5.04 5.17
C PHE A 51 18.49 -4.83 3.66
N PHE A 52 19.68 -4.48 3.18
CA PHE A 52 19.91 -4.21 1.76
C PHE A 52 20.24 -5.47 0.98
N TYR A 53 21.26 -6.21 1.40
CA TYR A 53 21.73 -7.34 0.61
C TYR A 53 20.85 -8.57 0.78
N GLU A 54 20.66 -9.03 2.01
CA GLU A 54 19.84 -10.21 2.30
C GLU A 54 18.34 -9.90 2.29
N GLY A 55 17.97 -8.65 2.56
CA GLY A 55 16.57 -8.22 2.65
C GLY A 55 16.00 -7.67 1.36
N PHE A 56 15.70 -6.38 1.38
CA PHE A 56 14.81 -5.72 0.43
C PHE A 56 15.50 -4.69 -0.48
N GLY A 57 16.82 -4.59 -0.41
CA GLY A 57 17.56 -3.59 -1.18
C GLY A 57 17.20 -2.16 -0.77
N ILE A 58 17.13 -1.28 -1.76
CA ILE A 58 16.82 0.14 -1.53
C ILE A 58 15.42 0.37 -0.93
N ALA A 59 14.49 -0.57 -1.09
CA ALA A 59 13.17 -0.49 -0.47
C ALA A 59 13.24 -0.48 1.07
N SER A 60 14.37 -0.89 1.66
CA SER A 60 14.64 -0.83 3.10
C SER A 60 14.57 0.59 3.70
N TYR A 61 14.72 1.64 2.88
CA TYR A 61 14.50 3.01 3.35
C TYR A 61 13.06 3.28 3.83
N LEU A 62 12.10 2.47 3.43
CA LEU A 62 10.73 2.59 3.96
C LEU A 62 10.66 2.31 5.47
N PHE A 63 11.57 1.50 6.02
CA PHE A 63 11.69 1.33 7.47
C PHE A 63 12.09 2.64 8.16
N CYS A 64 12.97 3.43 7.54
CA CYS A 64 13.33 4.74 8.07
C CYS A 64 12.11 5.66 8.18
N SER A 65 11.24 5.65 7.16
CA SER A 65 9.97 6.40 7.17
C SER A 65 9.03 5.91 8.28
N PHE A 66 8.91 4.60 8.46
CA PHE A 66 8.07 4.02 9.51
C PHE A 66 8.55 4.39 10.91
N PHE A 67 9.85 4.25 11.18
CA PHE A 67 10.42 4.63 12.48
C PHE A 67 10.36 6.14 12.72
N PHE A 68 10.48 6.95 11.67
CA PHE A 68 10.30 8.40 11.77
C PHE A 68 8.87 8.76 12.20
N VAL A 69 7.86 8.16 11.54
CA VAL A 69 6.45 8.37 11.88
C VAL A 69 6.14 7.90 13.30
N SER A 70 6.65 6.73 13.68
CA SER A 70 6.46 6.18 15.02
C SER A 70 7.13 7.05 16.08
N GLY A 71 8.36 7.51 15.82
CA GLY A 71 9.09 8.40 16.71
C GLY A 71 8.45 9.78 16.86
N ALA A 72 7.94 10.35 15.77
CA ALA A 72 7.23 11.62 15.81
C ALA A 72 5.95 11.53 16.66
N ASN A 73 5.16 10.47 16.47
CA ASN A 73 3.96 10.27 17.29
C ASN A 73 4.28 10.10 18.78
N LEU A 74 5.37 9.39 19.08
CA LEU A 74 5.81 9.19 20.47
C LEU A 74 6.30 10.50 21.09
N LEU A 75 7.10 11.27 20.35
CA LEU A 75 7.68 12.53 20.83
C LEU A 75 6.61 13.58 21.14
N PHE A 76 5.60 13.69 20.28
CA PHE A 76 4.53 14.66 20.45
C PHE A 76 3.36 14.15 21.31
N SER A 77 3.41 12.89 21.78
CA SER A 77 2.32 12.22 22.53
C SER A 77 0.94 12.34 21.85
N ARG A 78 0.93 12.50 20.55
CA ARG A 78 -0.28 12.63 19.72
C ARG A 78 -0.13 11.78 18.46
N GLN A 79 -1.25 11.25 17.97
CA GLN A 79 -1.28 10.55 16.68
C GLN A 79 -1.33 11.55 15.51
N ILE A 80 -0.18 12.17 15.21
CA ILE A 80 -0.06 13.08 14.05
C ILE A 80 -0.21 12.28 12.75
N PHE A 81 0.35 11.08 12.73
CA PHE A 81 0.29 10.18 11.59
C PHE A 81 -0.30 8.82 11.98
N SER A 82 -1.13 8.25 11.13
CA SER A 82 -1.70 6.92 11.36
C SER A 82 -0.63 5.83 11.16
N ILE A 83 -0.21 5.20 12.26
CA ILE A 83 0.79 4.11 12.26
C ILE A 83 0.31 2.93 11.42
N SER A 84 -0.95 2.51 11.60
CA SER A 84 -1.52 1.37 10.87
C SER A 84 -1.53 1.59 9.36
N ARG A 85 -1.84 2.81 8.92
CA ARG A 85 -1.81 3.17 7.50
C ARG A 85 -0.38 3.16 6.96
N ASN A 86 0.57 3.72 7.71
CA ASN A 86 1.97 3.73 7.32
C ASN A 86 2.58 2.32 7.29
N LEU A 87 2.17 1.45 8.20
CA LEU A 87 2.59 0.04 8.23
C LEU A 87 2.10 -0.72 6.98
N LYS A 88 0.86 -0.50 6.54
CA LYS A 88 0.34 -1.07 5.29
C LYS A 88 1.15 -0.59 4.07
N TYR A 89 1.47 0.70 4.01
CA TYR A 89 2.31 1.26 2.96
C TYR A 89 3.72 0.70 2.99
N LEU A 90 4.28 0.47 4.18
CA LEU A 90 5.58 -0.15 4.35
C LEU A 90 5.60 -1.56 3.75
N PHE A 91 4.71 -2.44 4.19
CA PHE A 91 4.71 -3.83 3.73
C PHE A 91 4.46 -3.96 2.23
N THR A 92 3.45 -3.27 1.71
CA THR A 92 3.17 -3.30 0.28
C THR A 92 4.30 -2.67 -0.53
N GLY A 93 4.82 -1.54 -0.04
CA GLY A 93 5.91 -0.82 -0.71
C GLY A 93 7.21 -1.60 -0.74
N ILE A 94 7.57 -2.27 0.34
CA ILE A 94 8.78 -3.11 0.39
C ILE A 94 8.73 -4.19 -0.69
N ILE A 95 7.62 -4.92 -0.78
CA ILE A 95 7.50 -5.99 -1.76
C ILE A 95 7.54 -5.44 -3.19
N VAL A 96 6.69 -4.45 -3.49
CA VAL A 96 6.58 -3.89 -4.84
C VAL A 96 7.89 -3.25 -5.30
N LEU A 97 8.51 -2.42 -4.45
CA LEU A 97 9.75 -1.73 -4.81
C LEU A 97 10.94 -2.67 -4.87
N SER A 98 11.06 -3.63 -3.93
CA SER A 98 12.12 -4.63 -3.93
C SER A 98 12.13 -5.43 -5.24
N VAL A 99 10.97 -5.97 -5.64
CA VAL A 99 10.84 -6.73 -6.90
C VAL A 99 11.09 -5.83 -8.12
N ALA A 100 10.57 -4.60 -8.12
CA ALA A 100 10.75 -3.66 -9.21
C ALA A 100 12.24 -3.30 -9.41
N PHE A 101 12.95 -2.96 -8.34
CA PHE A 101 14.38 -2.64 -8.44
C PHE A 101 15.21 -3.86 -8.81
N ALA A 102 14.89 -5.04 -8.31
CA ALA A 102 15.56 -6.28 -8.70
C ALA A 102 15.39 -6.56 -10.20
N PHE A 103 14.21 -6.34 -10.75
CA PHE A 103 13.93 -6.58 -12.17
C PHE A 103 14.59 -5.54 -13.08
N ILE A 104 14.44 -4.24 -12.74
CA ILE A 104 14.94 -3.12 -13.58
C ILE A 104 16.45 -3.06 -13.56
N LEU A 105 17.07 -3.26 -12.40
CA LEU A 105 18.52 -3.15 -12.20
C LEU A 105 19.22 -4.52 -12.14
N SER A 106 18.57 -5.54 -12.70
CA SER A 106 19.16 -6.87 -12.84
C SER A 106 20.44 -6.77 -13.70
N GLY A 107 21.57 -7.18 -13.14
CA GLY A 107 22.87 -7.12 -13.83
C GLY A 107 23.81 -6.02 -13.32
N SER A 108 23.40 -5.18 -12.39
CA SER A 108 24.32 -4.33 -11.61
C SER A 108 25.03 -5.16 -10.55
N GLY A 109 26.26 -4.80 -10.23
CA GLY A 109 27.04 -5.51 -9.19
C GLY A 109 26.42 -5.42 -7.79
N PHE A 110 25.53 -4.46 -7.54
CA PHE A 110 24.83 -4.25 -6.29
C PHE A 110 23.42 -4.83 -6.34
N SER A 111 22.99 -5.46 -5.23
CA SER A 111 21.66 -6.04 -5.10
C SER A 111 20.62 -4.96 -4.74
N TRP A 112 20.16 -4.21 -5.74
CA TRP A 112 19.20 -3.10 -5.55
C TRP A 112 17.85 -3.52 -4.96
N GLY A 113 17.40 -4.72 -5.30
CA GLY A 113 16.17 -5.28 -4.77
C GLY A 113 16.36 -6.16 -3.54
N GLY A 114 17.62 -6.40 -3.14
CA GLY A 114 17.95 -7.38 -2.12
C GLY A 114 17.72 -8.81 -2.58
N GLU A 115 18.03 -9.77 -1.73
CA GLU A 115 17.87 -11.21 -2.04
C GLU A 115 16.39 -11.58 -2.25
N LEU A 116 15.50 -11.01 -1.44
CA LEU A 116 14.06 -11.24 -1.56
C LEU A 116 13.51 -10.72 -2.90
N GLY A 117 13.88 -9.50 -3.30
CA GLY A 117 13.48 -8.94 -4.59
C GLY A 117 14.00 -9.74 -5.76
N ASN A 118 15.26 -10.18 -5.70
CA ASN A 118 15.88 -11.01 -6.72
C ASN A 118 15.18 -12.36 -6.84
N ALA A 119 14.92 -13.05 -5.74
CA ALA A 119 14.22 -14.33 -5.73
C ALA A 119 12.80 -14.22 -6.31
N MET A 120 12.03 -13.23 -5.89
CA MET A 120 10.68 -13.00 -6.41
C MET A 120 10.69 -12.60 -7.88
N SER A 121 11.61 -11.72 -8.30
CA SER A 121 11.74 -11.30 -9.70
C SER A 121 12.10 -12.46 -10.62
N GLN A 122 13.03 -13.32 -10.19
CA GLN A 122 13.43 -14.52 -10.93
C GLN A 122 12.27 -15.51 -11.03
N TRP A 123 11.55 -15.74 -9.94
CA TRP A 123 10.39 -16.61 -9.91
C TRP A 123 9.29 -16.10 -10.85
N LEU A 124 8.94 -14.82 -10.80
CA LEU A 124 7.96 -14.21 -11.69
C LEU A 124 8.39 -14.31 -13.16
N THR A 125 9.65 -14.03 -13.44
CA THR A 125 10.20 -14.11 -14.79
C THR A 125 10.18 -15.55 -15.31
N GLY A 126 10.44 -16.53 -14.47
CA GLY A 126 10.32 -17.94 -14.82
C GLY A 126 8.87 -18.40 -15.06
N PHE A 127 7.92 -17.81 -14.33
CA PHE A 127 6.52 -18.20 -14.40
C PHE A 127 5.74 -17.54 -15.54
N ILE A 128 5.87 -16.23 -15.74
CA ILE A 128 5.12 -15.46 -16.73
C ILE A 128 5.98 -14.80 -17.82
N GLY A 129 7.28 -15.10 -17.81
CA GLY A 129 8.25 -14.52 -18.75
C GLY A 129 8.59 -13.07 -18.47
N LYS A 130 9.63 -12.54 -19.13
CA LYS A 130 10.12 -11.18 -18.92
C LYS A 130 9.06 -10.11 -19.26
N LEU A 131 8.33 -10.28 -20.37
CA LEU A 131 7.32 -9.33 -20.81
C LEU A 131 6.14 -9.28 -19.82
N GLY A 132 5.64 -10.44 -19.39
CA GLY A 132 4.56 -10.52 -18.40
C GLY A 132 4.97 -9.92 -17.05
N THR A 133 6.18 -10.20 -16.58
CA THR A 133 6.73 -9.63 -15.35
C THR A 133 6.85 -8.12 -15.43
N SER A 134 7.32 -7.56 -16.57
CA SER A 134 7.43 -6.12 -16.74
C SER A 134 6.06 -5.43 -16.67
N MET A 135 5.05 -5.98 -17.34
CA MET A 135 3.68 -5.44 -17.29
C MET A 135 3.10 -5.50 -15.87
N LEU A 136 3.29 -6.62 -15.17
CA LEU A 136 2.82 -6.79 -13.81
C LEU A 136 3.47 -5.78 -12.86
N ILE A 137 4.79 -5.58 -12.97
CA ILE A 137 5.54 -4.60 -12.16
C ILE A 137 5.05 -3.18 -12.43
N ILE A 138 4.82 -2.80 -13.69
CA ILE A 138 4.30 -1.47 -14.05
C ILE A 138 2.93 -1.25 -13.41
N VAL A 139 2.01 -2.21 -13.52
CA VAL A 139 0.68 -2.12 -12.91
C VAL A 139 0.78 -2.05 -11.38
N ALA A 140 1.63 -2.86 -10.77
CA ALA A 140 1.84 -2.86 -9.32
C ALA A 140 2.42 -1.52 -8.82
N LEU A 141 3.42 -0.96 -9.52
CA LEU A 141 4.01 0.34 -9.20
C LEU A 141 2.99 1.47 -9.33
N LEU A 142 2.24 1.51 -10.43
CA LEU A 142 1.19 2.52 -10.63
C LEU A 142 0.12 2.41 -9.55
N SER A 143 -0.34 1.19 -9.25
CA SER A 143 -1.31 0.94 -8.18
C SER A 143 -0.80 1.39 -6.82
N TYR A 144 0.47 1.10 -6.50
CA TYR A 144 1.10 1.53 -5.26
C TYR A 144 1.21 3.06 -5.17
N ILE A 145 1.62 3.73 -6.25
CA ILE A 145 1.74 5.19 -6.30
C ILE A 145 0.37 5.85 -6.13
N ILE A 146 -0.65 5.38 -6.85
CA ILE A 146 -2.01 5.91 -6.75
C ILE A 146 -2.53 5.72 -5.32
N TRP A 147 -2.37 4.53 -4.76
CA TRP A 147 -2.83 4.25 -3.40
C TRP A 147 -2.07 5.04 -2.32
N ARG A 148 -0.76 5.25 -2.50
CA ARG A 148 0.10 5.96 -1.53
C ARG A 148 -0.12 7.46 -1.54
N PHE A 149 -0.24 8.07 -2.72
CA PHE A 149 -0.30 9.51 -2.90
C PHE A 149 -1.71 10.02 -3.14
N ASN A 150 -2.64 9.14 -3.52
CA ASN A 150 -4.03 9.49 -3.87
C ASN A 150 -4.11 10.74 -4.77
N PRO A 151 -3.40 10.76 -5.92
CA PRO A 151 -3.35 11.93 -6.78
C PRO A 151 -4.76 12.24 -7.30
N VAL A 152 -5.20 13.47 -7.12
CA VAL A 152 -6.44 13.95 -7.73
C VAL A 152 -6.13 14.29 -9.18
N PHE A 153 -6.55 13.41 -10.08
CA PHE A 153 -6.45 13.68 -11.51
C PHE A 153 -7.54 14.66 -11.93
N ASN A 154 -7.21 15.96 -12.00
CA ASN A 154 -8.05 16.92 -12.71
C ASN A 154 -7.95 16.63 -14.20
N VAL A 155 -8.89 15.85 -14.71
CA VAL A 155 -9.02 15.68 -16.16
C VAL A 155 -9.36 17.07 -16.73
N PRO A 156 -8.51 17.66 -17.57
CA PRO A 156 -8.86 18.94 -18.21
C PRO A 156 -10.16 18.69 -19.00
N LYS A 157 -11.19 19.50 -18.71
CA LYS A 157 -12.43 19.46 -19.47
C LYS A 157 -12.05 19.69 -20.92
N MET A 158 -12.25 18.69 -21.76
CA MET A 158 -12.08 18.87 -23.20
C MET A 158 -12.96 20.06 -23.64
N PRO A 159 -12.42 21.01 -24.37
CA PRO A 159 -13.23 22.10 -24.90
C PRO A 159 -14.36 21.50 -25.74
N ASP A 160 -15.57 22.00 -25.47
CA ASP A 160 -16.78 21.53 -26.12
C ASP A 160 -16.65 21.72 -27.64
N MET A 161 -16.38 20.64 -28.37
CA MET A 161 -16.20 20.67 -29.83
C MET A 161 -17.44 21.18 -30.55
N LYS A 162 -18.61 21.24 -29.87
CA LYS A 162 -19.83 21.81 -30.43
C LYS A 162 -19.80 23.32 -30.64
N LYS A 163 -18.82 24.02 -30.01
CA LYS A 163 -18.65 25.50 -30.21
C LYS A 163 -17.74 25.84 -31.38
N LEU A 164 -17.09 24.88 -32.02
CA LEU A 164 -16.15 25.10 -33.12
C LEU A 164 -16.72 24.88 -34.53
N LEU A 165 -18.00 24.48 -34.61
CA LEU A 165 -18.67 24.43 -35.92
C LEU A 165 -19.49 25.70 -36.09
N PRO A 166 -19.15 26.59 -37.04
CA PRO A 166 -20.03 27.70 -37.40
C PRO A 166 -21.29 27.08 -38.08
N VAL A 167 -22.40 27.11 -37.36
CA VAL A 167 -23.70 26.85 -37.97
C VAL A 167 -23.97 27.95 -38.95
N LYS A 168 -23.81 27.66 -40.23
CA LYS A 168 -24.25 28.48 -41.34
C LYS A 168 -25.77 28.50 -41.29
N LYS A 169 -26.33 29.62 -40.80
CA LYS A 169 -27.75 29.87 -40.93
C LYS A 169 -28.05 30.12 -42.43
N THR A 170 -28.57 29.14 -43.08
CA THR A 170 -29.28 29.34 -44.35
C THR A 170 -30.74 29.39 -43.98
N GLY A 171 -31.27 30.59 -44.09
CA GLY A 171 -32.70 30.81 -43.97
C GLY A 171 -33.43 30.23 -45.19
N GLU A 172 -34.51 29.58 -44.93
CA GLU A 172 -35.68 29.49 -45.82
C GLU A 172 -36.84 29.09 -44.94
N GLU A 173 -37.77 30.04 -44.83
CA GLU A 173 -39.11 29.85 -44.34
C GLU A 173 -39.86 28.95 -45.34
N LEU A 174 -40.58 27.97 -44.87
CA LEU A 174 -41.83 27.49 -45.45
C LEU A 174 -42.70 26.97 -44.31
N GLU A 175 -43.81 27.66 -44.15
CA GLU A 175 -44.98 27.24 -43.42
C GLU A 175 -45.55 25.97 -44.08
N GLU A 176 -45.99 25.02 -43.28
CA GLU A 176 -47.29 24.39 -43.57
C GLU A 176 -47.73 23.59 -42.34
N ASN A 177 -49.00 23.75 -42.09
CA ASN A 177 -49.87 23.23 -41.07
C ASN A 177 -50.04 21.69 -41.17
N GLU A 178 -50.35 21.07 -40.10
CA GLU A 178 -51.58 20.36 -39.77
C GLU A 178 -51.37 19.15 -38.87
N SER A 179 -52.00 19.28 -37.72
CA SER A 179 -52.82 18.32 -36.94
C SER A 179 -52.46 16.85 -36.91
N THR A 180 -52.31 16.28 -35.75
CA THR A 180 -53.28 15.42 -35.09
C THR A 180 -52.67 14.68 -33.86
N GLU A 181 -53.31 14.94 -32.74
CA GLU A 181 -53.62 14.09 -31.58
C GLU A 181 -52.68 12.95 -31.13
N GLY A 182 -52.44 13.00 -29.86
CA GLY A 182 -52.09 11.82 -29.08
C GLY A 182 -51.41 12.13 -27.71
N ALA A 183 -52.21 12.65 -26.83
CA ALA A 183 -52.35 12.35 -25.39
C ALA A 183 -51.12 12.00 -24.54
N LEU A 184 -50.96 12.85 -23.51
CA LEU A 184 -50.68 12.55 -22.07
C LEU A 184 -49.32 11.95 -21.72
N LEU A 185 -48.57 12.59 -20.92
CA LEU A 185 -48.66 12.91 -19.49
C LEU A 185 -47.57 13.93 -19.10
N VAL A 186 -48.06 15.04 -18.65
CA VAL A 186 -47.28 16.06 -17.93
C VAL A 186 -47.04 15.56 -16.53
N ILE A 187 -45.80 15.53 -16.08
CA ILE A 187 -45.45 15.61 -14.66
C ILE A 187 -44.45 16.75 -14.47
N ASP A 188 -44.96 17.83 -13.93
CA ASP A 188 -44.32 19.04 -13.51
C ASP A 188 -43.46 18.78 -12.25
N PRO A 189 -42.21 19.21 -12.19
CA PRO A 189 -41.43 19.20 -10.95
C PRO A 189 -41.30 20.60 -10.38
N SER A 190 -42.30 21.03 -9.63
CA SER A 190 -42.21 22.26 -8.87
C SER A 190 -42.98 22.18 -7.59
N VAL A 191 -42.35 21.73 -6.48
CA VAL A 191 -42.74 22.17 -5.14
C VAL A 191 -41.52 22.44 -4.30
N LYS A 192 -41.46 23.70 -3.93
CA LYS A 192 -40.49 24.35 -3.03
C LYS A 192 -40.70 23.92 -1.58
N LYS A 193 -39.57 23.86 -0.86
CA LYS A 193 -39.32 24.33 0.52
C LYS A 193 -40.50 24.36 1.50
N GLY A 194 -40.33 23.65 2.57
CA GLY A 194 -41.06 23.92 3.81
C GLY A 194 -40.30 23.40 5.03
N LYS A 195 -39.97 24.29 5.85
CA LYS A 195 -39.23 24.35 7.08
C LYS A 195 -40.02 23.77 8.27
N LYS A 196 -39.33 23.06 9.19
CA LYS A 196 -39.46 23.25 10.66
C LYS A 196 -40.49 22.48 11.48
N ASN A 197 -39.92 21.96 12.58
CA ASN A 197 -40.43 21.79 13.95
C ASN A 197 -40.95 20.39 14.32
N GLN A 198 -40.13 19.77 15.23
CA GLN A 198 -40.41 19.54 16.65
C GLN A 198 -41.85 19.19 17.04
N LEU A 199 -42.05 18.05 17.60
CA LEU A 199 -42.63 17.73 18.92
C LEU A 199 -42.59 16.20 19.06
N LYS A 200 -41.86 15.68 20.01
CA LYS A 200 -42.24 15.32 21.37
C LYS A 200 -43.51 14.45 21.47
N ASP A 201 -43.24 13.30 21.94
CA ASP A 201 -43.88 12.62 23.05
C ASP A 201 -44.88 11.48 22.78
N THR A 202 -44.67 10.53 23.64
CA THR A 202 -45.62 9.61 24.28
C THR A 202 -45.80 8.25 23.60
N GLY A 203 -45.06 7.29 24.05
CA GLY A 203 -45.50 6.27 25.01
C GLY A 203 -46.35 5.16 24.38
N VAL A 204 -45.95 3.99 24.54
CA VAL A 204 -46.65 2.91 25.24
C VAL A 204 -45.83 1.61 25.05
N MET A 205 -45.48 1.08 26.18
CA MET A 205 -45.03 -0.29 26.45
C MET A 205 -45.96 -1.35 25.85
N ILE A 206 -45.45 -2.53 25.56
CA ILE A 206 -45.60 -3.75 26.37
C ILE A 206 -44.93 -4.94 25.64
N PRO A 207 -44.46 -5.96 26.36
CA PRO A 207 -43.41 -6.92 26.00
C PRO A 207 -43.99 -8.28 25.61
N LEU A 208 -43.15 -9.11 25.02
CA LEU A 208 -43.23 -10.57 25.18
C LEU A 208 -41.88 -11.19 24.81
N THR A 209 -41.07 -11.52 25.76
CA THR A 209 -40.81 -12.86 26.29
C THR A 209 -40.76 -13.94 25.20
N THR A 210 -39.57 -14.40 24.92
CA THR A 210 -39.25 -15.85 25.02
C THR A 210 -37.73 -16.01 24.92
N GLU A 211 -37.15 -16.35 26.03
CA GLU A 211 -35.97 -17.20 26.14
C GLU A 211 -36.40 -18.61 25.70
N PRO A 212 -35.52 -19.42 25.15
CA PRO A 212 -34.99 -20.48 25.98
C PRO A 212 -33.48 -20.72 25.81
N GLU A 213 -32.89 -20.91 26.86
CA GLU A 213 -31.96 -21.84 27.48
C GLU A 213 -31.13 -22.79 26.61
N PRO A 214 -30.14 -23.41 27.27
CA PRO A 214 -28.77 -23.57 26.77
C PRO A 214 -28.49 -25.03 26.40
N GLU A 215 -27.57 -25.23 25.51
CA GLU A 215 -26.96 -26.53 25.30
C GLU A 215 -25.45 -26.38 25.45
N GLU A 216 -25.01 -26.86 26.49
CA GLU A 216 -24.43 -28.16 26.87
C GLU A 216 -23.01 -28.38 26.33
N ASN A 217 -22.13 -28.22 27.27
CA ASN A 217 -20.88 -28.91 27.52
C ASN A 217 -20.71 -30.24 26.73
N ILE A 218 -19.68 -30.31 25.96
CA ILE A 218 -18.98 -31.56 25.75
C ILE A 218 -17.56 -31.43 26.28
N LEU A 219 -17.45 -31.82 27.50
CA LEU A 219 -16.23 -32.14 28.21
C LEU A 219 -15.64 -33.45 27.68
N THR A 220 -14.33 -33.42 27.52
CA THR A 220 -13.36 -34.47 27.81
C THR A 220 -13.44 -35.81 27.07
N LEU A 221 -12.40 -36.00 26.30
CA LEU A 221 -11.70 -37.27 26.32
C LEU A 221 -10.18 -37.04 26.21
N VAL A 222 -9.55 -36.97 27.35
CA VAL A 222 -8.12 -37.16 27.52
C VAL A 222 -7.87 -38.67 27.46
N GLU A 223 -7.34 -39.15 26.38
CA GLU A 223 -6.85 -40.54 26.33
C GLU A 223 -5.37 -40.54 26.64
N LYS A 224 -5.13 -41.10 27.78
CA LYS A 224 -3.87 -41.38 28.46
C LYS A 224 -3.11 -42.44 27.66
N VAL A 225 -2.07 -42.05 26.96
CA VAL A 225 -1.11 -43.02 26.41
C VAL A 225 -0.12 -43.41 27.52
N VAL A 226 -0.21 -44.65 27.90
CA VAL A 226 0.71 -45.34 28.82
C VAL A 226 1.97 -45.71 28.05
N VAL A 227 3.10 -45.21 28.51
CA VAL A 227 4.44 -45.66 28.11
C VAL A 227 4.82 -46.84 29.03
N PRO A 228 5.29 -47.94 28.50
CA PRO A 228 5.99 -48.95 29.33
C PRO A 228 7.49 -48.72 29.25
N ASP A 229 8.09 -48.60 30.43
CA ASP A 229 9.51 -48.84 30.76
C ASP A 229 9.78 -50.33 30.93
N PRO A 230 11.05 -50.70 31.00
CA PRO A 230 12.33 -50.37 30.39
C PRO A 230 12.82 -51.40 29.37
#